data_e0930becbfa64742ade36cd279ec7621
#
_entry.id   e0930becbfa64742ade36cd279ec7621
#
_cell.length_a   1.000
_cell.length_b   1.000
_cell.length_c   1.000
_cell.angle_alpha   90.00
_cell.angle_beta   90.00
_cell.angle_gamma   90.00
#
_symmetry.space_group_name_H-M   'P 1'
#
loop_
_entity.id
_entity.type
_entity.pdbx_description
1 polymer ?
#
loop_
_entity_poly.entity_id
_entity_poly.type
_entity_poly.pdbx_seq_one_letter_code
_entity_poly.pdbx_strand_id
1 'polypeptide(L)'
;MSLWKLKGEIWRRRIARSPLLVVGYVLFSSMFLIQAGLLAQAGRGGRGGPPPTAKASAPIDLTGYWTSVVTEDWHLRMVTAPKGDFGVGAPGAVVLPGGGAFGLGPNPSDGGNIPYKIAGAQAAMKWDPAKDEAEGNQCKAYGAPGIMRLPTHLRISWQDENTLKIEADYGTQTRLFHFVPPPQGGQINFQSGAYVPPEASKMDPPAGVEPSGQGYSVAMWTTMGGGRNYERGGSVKVITTHLKPGYYWKNGMPYTANAVLTEHFRTLRLPDGSEWIILVQIVEDPEYLTQPFIINYHFKKLPDGSKWDPTACSAR
;
A
#
# COMPACT_ATOMS: atom_id res chain seq x y z
N MET A 1 26.77 -75.22 11.69
CA MET A 1 27.51 -74.05 12.20
C MET A 1 28.01 -73.29 10.99
N SER A 2 27.46 -72.12 10.73
CA SER A 2 27.67 -71.40 9.48
C SER A 2 28.99 -70.60 9.49
N LEU A 3 29.67 -70.60 8.35
CA LEU A 3 30.93 -69.90 8.07
C LEU A 3 30.95 -68.41 8.49
N TRP A 4 29.85 -67.85 8.82
CA TRP A 4 29.70 -66.46 9.25
C TRP A 4 30.13 -66.19 10.71
N LYS A 5 30.02 -67.19 11.60
CA LYS A 5 30.43 -67.03 13.00
C LYS A 5 31.97 -67.04 13.18
N LEU A 6 32.67 -67.74 12.33
CA LEU A 6 34.18 -67.83 12.42
C LEU A 6 34.83 -66.50 11.94
N LYS A 7 34.27 -65.79 10.98
CA LYS A 7 34.88 -64.53 10.51
C LYS A 7 34.74 -63.40 11.53
N GLY A 8 33.70 -63.37 12.36
CA GLY A 8 33.46 -62.34 13.36
C GLY A 8 34.45 -62.40 14.55
N GLU A 9 34.86 -63.62 14.95
CA GLU A 9 35.76 -63.77 16.09
C GLU A 9 37.24 -63.46 15.75
N ILE A 10 37.64 -63.66 14.51
CA ILE A 10 39.00 -63.32 14.05
C ILE A 10 39.18 -61.80 13.98
N TRP A 11 38.13 -61.06 13.64
CA TRP A 11 38.19 -59.61 13.54
C TRP A 11 38.24 -58.92 14.93
N ARG A 12 37.54 -59.47 15.91
CA ARG A 12 37.51 -58.89 17.27
C ARG A 12 38.88 -59.12 18.01
N ARG A 13 39.63 -60.15 17.70
CA ARG A 13 40.92 -60.41 18.35
C ARG A 13 42.06 -59.51 17.83
N ARG A 14 41.92 -58.91 16.62
CA ARG A 14 42.97 -58.04 16.08
C ARG A 14 42.87 -56.57 16.52
N ILE A 15 41.68 -56.09 16.86
CA ILE A 15 41.45 -54.71 17.28
C ILE A 15 41.91 -54.51 18.76
N ALA A 16 41.88 -55.56 19.57
CA ALA A 16 42.16 -55.43 21.02
C ALA A 16 43.66 -55.34 21.36
N ARG A 17 44.61 -55.35 20.36
CA ARG A 17 46.03 -55.39 20.64
C ARG A 17 46.84 -54.15 20.22
N SER A 18 46.22 -53.04 19.82
CA SER A 18 46.92 -51.84 19.41
C SER A 18 46.33 -50.59 20.06
N PRO A 19 46.79 -50.23 21.25
CA PRO A 19 46.24 -49.02 21.93
C PRO A 19 46.50 -47.71 21.14
N LEU A 20 47.49 -47.70 20.27
CA LEU A 20 47.86 -46.59 19.42
C LEU A 20 46.75 -46.29 18.32
N LEU A 21 46.02 -47.31 17.86
CA LEU A 21 44.96 -47.14 16.87
C LEU A 21 43.68 -46.55 17.49
N VAL A 22 43.40 -46.84 18.76
CA VAL A 22 42.25 -46.31 19.47
C VAL A 22 42.44 -44.82 19.77
N VAL A 23 43.63 -44.39 20.14
CA VAL A 23 43.97 -43.00 20.40
C VAL A 23 43.89 -42.16 19.10
N GLY A 24 44.38 -42.71 17.99
CA GLY A 24 44.28 -42.04 16.68
C GLY A 24 42.84 -41.84 16.20
N TYR A 25 41.96 -42.83 16.44
CA TYR A 25 40.55 -42.72 16.04
C TYR A 25 39.76 -41.72 16.90
N VAL A 26 40.01 -41.64 18.20
CA VAL A 26 39.40 -40.66 19.09
C VAL A 26 39.88 -39.26 18.78
N LEU A 27 41.14 -39.04 18.49
CA LEU A 27 41.67 -37.74 18.11
C LEU A 27 41.18 -37.29 16.73
N PHE A 28 41.05 -38.22 15.78
CA PHE A 28 40.51 -37.86 14.44
C PHE A 28 39.03 -37.59 14.46
N SER A 29 38.25 -38.31 15.27
CA SER A 29 36.80 -38.05 15.44
C SER A 29 36.52 -36.75 16.19
N SER A 30 37.33 -36.38 17.18
CA SER A 30 37.20 -35.12 17.88
C SER A 30 37.58 -33.92 17.00
N MET A 31 38.56 -34.06 16.12
CA MET A 31 38.94 -32.99 15.17
C MET A 31 37.90 -32.78 14.10
N PHE A 32 37.18 -33.81 13.66
CA PHE A 32 36.06 -33.69 12.70
C PHE A 32 34.82 -33.08 13.35
N LEU A 33 34.54 -33.36 14.61
CA LEU A 33 33.44 -32.76 15.35
C LEU A 33 33.67 -31.27 15.65
N ILE A 34 34.91 -30.87 15.88
CA ILE A 34 35.27 -29.45 16.08
C ILE A 34 35.13 -28.66 14.77
N GLN A 35 35.53 -29.25 13.62
CA GLN A 35 35.36 -28.60 12.32
C GLN A 35 33.87 -28.52 11.90
N ALA A 36 33.04 -29.53 12.17
CA ALA A 36 31.61 -29.48 11.93
C ALA A 36 30.92 -28.43 12.81
N GLY A 37 31.38 -28.24 14.05
CA GLY A 37 30.89 -27.18 14.93
C GLY A 37 31.25 -25.78 14.45
N LEU A 38 32.48 -25.60 13.93
CA LEU A 38 32.93 -24.33 13.36
C LEU A 38 32.21 -23.97 12.04
N LEU A 39 31.91 -24.95 11.20
CA LEU A 39 31.12 -24.73 9.97
C LEU A 39 29.64 -24.47 10.27
N ALA A 40 29.09 -25.08 11.31
CA ALA A 40 27.71 -24.80 11.75
C ALA A 40 27.57 -23.43 12.42
N GLN A 41 28.62 -22.92 13.04
CA GLN A 41 28.66 -21.59 13.65
C GLN A 41 28.97 -20.49 12.62
N ALA A 42 29.69 -20.78 11.55
CA ALA A 42 29.90 -19.86 10.44
C ALA A 42 28.61 -19.59 9.64
N GLY A 43 27.62 -20.50 9.70
CA GLY A 43 26.28 -20.30 9.09
C GLY A 43 25.31 -19.47 9.94
N ARG A 44 25.65 -19.16 11.18
CA ARG A 44 24.88 -18.27 12.09
C ARG A 44 25.53 -16.91 12.32
N GLY A 45 26.63 -16.64 11.66
CA GLY A 45 27.24 -15.32 11.61
C GLY A 45 26.27 -14.37 10.95
N GLY A 46 25.80 -13.38 11.69
CA GLY A 46 24.78 -12.43 11.31
C GLY A 46 25.04 -11.88 9.89
N ARG A 47 23.98 -11.85 9.09
CA ARG A 47 23.88 -10.98 7.93
C ARG A 47 23.85 -9.53 8.46
N GLY A 48 25.01 -9.03 8.87
CA GLY A 48 25.23 -7.67 9.34
C GLY A 48 25.43 -6.70 8.18
N GLY A 49 24.73 -6.89 7.08
CA GLY A 49 24.61 -5.87 6.05
C GLY A 49 23.52 -4.84 6.42
N PRO A 50 23.59 -3.63 5.89
CA PRO A 50 22.50 -2.68 6.04
C PRO A 50 21.18 -3.32 5.55
N PRO A 51 20.03 -2.98 6.17
CA PRO A 51 18.75 -3.50 5.72
C PRO A 51 18.54 -3.17 4.24
N PRO A 52 17.89 -4.07 3.46
CA PRO A 52 17.64 -3.81 2.05
C PRO A 52 16.78 -2.56 1.89
N THR A 53 17.04 -1.80 0.82
CA THR A 53 16.23 -0.62 0.47
C THR A 53 14.79 -1.02 0.14
N ALA A 54 13.88 -0.07 0.17
CA ALA A 54 12.48 -0.33 -0.18
C ALA A 54 12.36 -0.86 -1.63
N LYS A 55 13.12 -0.29 -2.54
CA LYS A 55 13.19 -0.72 -3.94
C LYS A 55 13.72 -2.15 -4.09
N ALA A 56 14.80 -2.48 -3.38
CA ALA A 56 15.40 -3.82 -3.43
C ALA A 56 14.52 -4.89 -2.77
N SER A 57 13.66 -4.51 -1.82
CA SER A 57 12.76 -5.42 -1.09
C SER A 57 11.34 -5.46 -1.65
N ALA A 58 11.08 -4.74 -2.75
CA ALA A 58 9.75 -4.63 -3.34
C ALA A 58 9.18 -6.01 -3.71
N PRO A 59 8.02 -6.41 -3.15
CA PRO A 59 7.38 -7.68 -3.49
C PRO A 59 6.55 -7.59 -4.78
N ILE A 60 6.25 -6.37 -5.25
CA ILE A 60 5.52 -6.06 -6.48
C ILE A 60 6.18 -4.89 -7.19
N ASP A 61 6.04 -4.83 -8.50
CA ASP A 61 6.51 -3.70 -9.31
C ASP A 61 5.32 -2.82 -9.72
N LEU A 62 5.34 -1.57 -9.25
CA LEU A 62 4.36 -0.55 -9.63
C LEU A 62 4.86 0.37 -10.73
N THR A 63 6.13 0.26 -11.15
CA THR A 63 6.73 1.21 -12.10
C THR A 63 6.13 1.10 -13.50
N GLY A 64 6.20 2.20 -14.23
CA GLY A 64 5.72 2.30 -15.61
C GLY A 64 4.57 3.29 -15.78
N TYR A 65 3.85 3.15 -16.88
CA TYR A 65 2.71 3.99 -17.25
C TYR A 65 1.41 3.22 -17.06
N TRP A 66 0.42 3.88 -16.53
CA TRP A 66 -0.87 3.31 -16.20
C TRP A 66 -2.00 4.23 -16.63
N THR A 67 -3.10 3.69 -17.08
CA THR A 67 -4.30 4.46 -17.38
C THR A 67 -5.42 4.13 -16.40
N SER A 68 -6.10 5.15 -15.94
CA SER A 68 -7.33 5.00 -15.16
C SER A 68 -8.37 4.22 -15.98
N VAL A 69 -9.00 3.24 -15.35
CA VAL A 69 -10.07 2.45 -15.95
C VAL A 69 -11.33 2.66 -15.15
N VAL A 70 -12.27 3.35 -15.75
CA VAL A 70 -13.63 3.48 -15.22
C VAL A 70 -14.44 2.35 -15.85
N THR A 71 -14.50 1.20 -15.15
CA THR A 71 -15.13 -0.01 -15.66
C THR A 71 -16.60 -0.11 -15.34
N GLU A 72 -17.06 0.61 -14.32
CA GLU A 72 -18.38 0.48 -13.76
C GLU A 72 -18.99 1.85 -13.59
N ASP A 73 -20.27 1.96 -13.87
CA ASP A 73 -21.08 3.12 -13.55
C ASP A 73 -20.42 4.46 -13.93
N TRP A 74 -19.73 4.48 -15.08
CA TRP A 74 -19.02 5.67 -15.52
C TRP A 74 -19.95 6.90 -15.58
N HIS A 75 -21.23 6.71 -15.86
CA HIS A 75 -22.27 7.74 -15.86
C HIS A 75 -22.55 8.29 -14.44
N LEU A 76 -22.31 7.50 -13.41
CA LEU A 76 -22.34 7.94 -12.00
C LEU A 76 -20.98 8.49 -11.55
N ARG A 77 -19.92 8.15 -12.27
CA ARG A 77 -18.54 8.59 -12.01
C ARG A 77 -18.12 9.75 -12.90
N MET A 78 -19.03 10.57 -13.31
CA MET A 78 -18.71 11.75 -14.14
C MET A 78 -17.58 12.55 -13.51
N VAL A 79 -16.65 13.00 -14.34
CA VAL A 79 -15.51 13.82 -13.90
C VAL A 79 -16.00 15.07 -13.17
N THR A 80 -17.09 15.65 -13.68
CA THR A 80 -17.74 16.82 -13.08
C THR A 80 -19.22 16.50 -12.92
N ALA A 81 -19.59 16.00 -11.74
CA ALA A 81 -20.99 15.83 -11.39
C ALA A 81 -21.62 17.21 -11.09
N PRO A 82 -22.94 17.37 -11.23
CA PRO A 82 -23.64 18.58 -10.79
C PRO A 82 -23.43 18.83 -9.30
N LYS A 83 -23.50 20.11 -8.91
CA LYS A 83 -23.52 20.49 -7.50
C LYS A 83 -24.70 19.82 -6.78
N GLY A 84 -24.41 19.20 -5.64
CA GLY A 84 -25.41 18.47 -4.87
C GLY A 84 -25.72 17.07 -5.35
N ASP A 85 -25.07 16.59 -6.41
CA ASP A 85 -25.13 15.19 -6.82
C ASP A 85 -24.11 14.37 -6.03
N PHE A 86 -24.56 13.85 -4.90
CA PHE A 86 -23.72 13.13 -3.94
C PHE A 86 -24.05 11.62 -3.88
N GLY A 87 -24.72 11.11 -4.90
CA GLY A 87 -25.29 9.78 -4.89
C GLY A 87 -26.64 9.78 -4.15
N VAL A 88 -27.69 9.92 -4.90
CA VAL A 88 -29.06 10.03 -4.37
C VAL A 88 -29.64 8.66 -4.06
N GLY A 89 -30.27 8.51 -2.91
CA GLY A 89 -31.31 7.53 -2.75
C GLY A 89 -31.21 6.50 -1.64
N ALA A 90 -30.43 6.72 -0.58
CA ALA A 90 -30.54 5.85 0.59
C ALA A 90 -31.80 6.18 1.41
N PRO A 91 -32.56 5.19 1.90
CA PRO A 91 -33.59 5.41 2.91
C PRO A 91 -32.95 6.05 4.16
N GLY A 92 -33.34 7.27 4.49
CA GLY A 92 -32.74 8.05 5.57
C GLY A 92 -31.98 9.29 5.09
N ALA A 93 -32.14 9.68 3.82
CA ALA A 93 -31.59 10.93 3.31
C ALA A 93 -32.06 12.12 4.14
N VAL A 94 -31.13 12.90 4.69
CA VAL A 94 -31.45 14.17 5.33
C VAL A 94 -31.70 15.18 4.24
N VAL A 95 -32.94 15.63 4.16
CA VAL A 95 -33.33 16.78 3.30
C VAL A 95 -32.90 18.05 4.02
N LEU A 96 -31.95 18.80 3.45
CA LEU A 96 -31.61 20.12 3.97
C LEU A 96 -32.60 21.19 3.54
N PRO A 97 -32.79 22.24 4.37
CA PRO A 97 -33.53 23.41 3.95
C PRO A 97 -32.95 24.01 2.67
N GLY A 98 -33.73 23.99 1.57
CA GLY A 98 -33.26 24.38 0.24
C GLY A 98 -33.29 23.26 -0.82
N GLY A 99 -33.77 22.07 -0.46
CA GLY A 99 -34.10 20.98 -1.41
C GLY A 99 -33.00 20.03 -1.80
N GLY A 100 -31.84 20.08 -1.14
CA GLY A 100 -30.78 19.04 -1.30
C GLY A 100 -31.06 17.84 -0.40
N ALA A 101 -31.06 16.64 -0.96
CA ALA A 101 -31.15 15.40 -0.18
C ALA A 101 -29.76 14.80 -0.01
N PHE A 102 -29.38 14.47 1.22
CA PHE A 102 -28.15 13.74 1.52
C PHE A 102 -28.50 12.33 1.98
N GLY A 103 -27.95 11.34 1.32
CA GLY A 103 -28.03 9.98 1.79
C GLY A 103 -27.12 9.78 3.01
N LEU A 104 -27.71 9.53 4.16
CA LEU A 104 -26.99 9.04 5.33
C LEU A 104 -26.99 7.51 5.27
N GLY A 105 -25.99 6.92 4.65
CA GLY A 105 -25.82 5.49 4.68
C GLY A 105 -25.14 4.95 3.42
N PRO A 106 -24.39 3.85 3.55
CA PRO A 106 -23.83 3.19 2.40
C PRO A 106 -24.96 2.53 1.61
N ASN A 107 -25.23 3.02 0.42
CA ASN A 107 -25.94 2.23 -0.56
C ASN A 107 -24.88 1.47 -1.37
N PRO A 108 -24.75 0.15 -1.22
CA PRO A 108 -23.75 -0.63 -1.94
C PRO A 108 -23.91 -0.58 -3.46
N SER A 109 -25.12 -0.23 -3.94
CA SER A 109 -25.44 -0.16 -5.36
C SER A 109 -24.93 1.11 -6.05
N ASP A 110 -24.61 2.17 -5.31
CA ASP A 110 -24.34 3.49 -5.90
C ASP A 110 -22.83 3.85 -5.94
N GLY A 111 -21.94 2.89 -5.77
CA GLY A 111 -20.52 3.09 -5.96
C GLY A 111 -19.87 4.10 -5.02
N GLY A 112 -20.51 4.43 -3.88
CA GLY A 112 -19.87 5.19 -2.84
C GLY A 112 -20.49 6.55 -2.52
N ASN A 113 -21.63 6.54 -1.87
CA ASN A 113 -22.11 7.72 -1.15
C ASN A 113 -21.11 8.06 -0.05
N ILE A 114 -20.58 9.26 -0.08
CA ILE A 114 -19.69 9.74 0.97
C ILE A 114 -20.53 9.90 2.25
N PRO A 115 -20.16 9.24 3.36
CA PRO A 115 -20.95 9.21 4.59
C PRO A 115 -20.77 10.50 5.40
N TYR A 116 -21.26 11.63 4.87
CA TYR A 116 -21.10 12.94 5.51
C TYR A 116 -21.89 13.09 6.80
N LYS A 117 -21.27 13.79 7.74
CA LYS A 117 -21.96 14.53 8.79
C LYS A 117 -22.67 15.74 8.18
N ILE A 118 -23.59 16.34 8.92
CA ILE A 118 -24.30 17.57 8.52
C ILE A 118 -23.30 18.68 8.13
N ALA A 119 -22.21 18.82 8.88
CA ALA A 119 -21.18 19.84 8.62
C ALA A 119 -20.53 19.68 7.23
N GLY A 120 -20.15 18.45 6.86
CA GLY A 120 -19.55 18.15 5.55
C GLY A 120 -20.53 18.39 4.41
N ALA A 121 -21.78 17.98 4.60
CA ALA A 121 -22.87 18.23 3.65
C ALA A 121 -23.13 19.73 3.43
N GLN A 122 -23.18 20.49 4.51
CA GLN A 122 -23.35 21.95 4.43
C GLN A 122 -22.17 22.64 3.75
N ALA A 123 -20.95 22.15 3.99
CA ALA A 123 -19.75 22.67 3.33
C ALA A 123 -19.80 22.39 1.81
N ALA A 124 -20.24 21.19 1.40
CA ALA A 124 -20.42 20.84 -0.01
C ALA A 124 -21.42 21.76 -0.73
N MET A 125 -22.50 22.14 -0.06
CA MET A 125 -23.49 23.05 -0.61
C MET A 125 -22.97 24.49 -0.83
N LYS A 126 -21.90 24.88 -0.18
CA LYS A 126 -21.23 26.18 -0.36
C LYS A 126 -20.25 26.21 -1.53
N TRP A 127 -20.01 25.07 -2.19
CA TRP A 127 -19.08 25.01 -3.29
C TRP A 127 -19.47 25.97 -4.42
N ASP A 128 -18.48 26.72 -4.85
CA ASP A 128 -18.56 27.66 -5.96
C ASP A 128 -17.30 27.55 -6.81
N PRO A 129 -17.37 26.90 -7.99
CA PRO A 129 -16.21 26.70 -8.83
C PRO A 129 -15.64 28.01 -9.39
N ALA A 130 -16.49 29.03 -9.61
CA ALA A 130 -16.01 30.32 -10.09
C ALA A 130 -15.17 31.04 -9.03
N LYS A 131 -15.56 30.91 -7.76
CA LYS A 131 -14.78 31.40 -6.63
C LYS A 131 -13.46 30.63 -6.49
N ASP A 132 -13.47 29.30 -6.59
CA ASP A 132 -12.25 28.51 -6.54
C ASP A 132 -11.27 28.90 -7.67
N GLU A 133 -11.76 29.14 -8.89
CA GLU A 133 -10.91 29.61 -10.00
C GLU A 133 -10.34 31.01 -9.71
N ALA A 134 -11.14 31.94 -9.24
CA ALA A 134 -10.72 33.30 -8.94
C ALA A 134 -9.67 33.38 -7.81
N GLU A 135 -9.73 32.45 -6.85
CA GLU A 135 -8.82 32.35 -5.72
C GLU A 135 -7.59 31.48 -5.97
N GLY A 136 -7.43 30.91 -7.17
CA GLY A 136 -6.34 29.98 -7.49
C GLY A 136 -6.48 28.60 -6.85
N ASN A 137 -7.70 28.23 -6.47
CA ASN A 137 -8.03 27.01 -5.77
C ASN A 137 -8.53 25.87 -6.69
N GLN A 138 -8.36 26.00 -8.01
CA GLN A 138 -8.83 25.05 -9.02
C GLN A 138 -8.27 23.63 -8.85
N CYS A 139 -7.19 23.46 -8.12
CA CYS A 139 -6.58 22.15 -7.85
C CYS A 139 -7.15 21.42 -6.63
N LYS A 140 -8.16 21.95 -5.93
CA LYS A 140 -8.70 21.31 -4.71
C LYS A 140 -9.21 19.89 -4.91
N ALA A 141 -9.74 19.55 -6.10
CA ALA A 141 -10.21 18.19 -6.42
C ALA A 141 -9.10 17.26 -6.93
N TYR A 142 -7.87 17.77 -7.06
CA TYR A 142 -6.70 17.02 -7.51
C TYR A 142 -5.77 16.62 -6.37
N GLY A 143 -6.19 16.83 -5.13
CA GLY A 143 -5.47 16.36 -3.95
C GLY A 143 -5.46 14.85 -3.83
N ALA A 144 -4.63 14.30 -2.93
CA ALA A 144 -4.44 12.87 -2.79
C ALA A 144 -5.74 12.07 -2.64
N PRO A 145 -6.77 12.53 -1.89
CA PRO A 145 -8.04 11.79 -1.77
C PRO A 145 -8.90 11.80 -3.04
N GLY A 146 -8.68 12.76 -3.97
CA GLY A 146 -9.51 12.94 -5.18
C GLY A 146 -8.84 12.49 -6.48
N ILE A 147 -7.51 12.62 -6.59
CA ILE A 147 -6.78 12.48 -7.86
C ILE A 147 -6.96 11.12 -8.53
N MET A 148 -7.05 10.02 -7.77
CA MET A 148 -7.14 8.67 -8.32
C MET A 148 -8.51 8.36 -8.94
N ARG A 149 -9.51 9.19 -8.68
CA ARG A 149 -10.84 9.11 -9.32
C ARG A 149 -10.85 9.70 -10.73
N LEU A 150 -9.96 10.65 -11.00
CA LEU A 150 -9.95 11.39 -12.27
C LEU A 150 -9.46 10.50 -13.42
N PRO A 151 -9.82 10.83 -14.68
CA PRO A 151 -9.38 10.08 -15.86
C PRO A 151 -7.92 10.38 -16.18
N THR A 152 -7.03 10.02 -15.27
CA THR A 152 -5.60 10.34 -15.34
C THR A 152 -4.78 9.17 -15.86
N HIS A 153 -3.68 9.47 -16.52
CA HIS A 153 -2.58 8.52 -16.63
C HIS A 153 -1.62 8.73 -15.48
N LEU A 154 -1.03 7.63 -15.01
CA LEU A 154 -0.01 7.67 -13.98
C LEU A 154 1.33 7.29 -14.60
N ARG A 155 2.38 8.01 -14.21
CA ARG A 155 3.77 7.62 -14.41
C ARG A 155 4.37 7.32 -13.03
N ILE A 156 4.72 6.06 -12.79
CA ILE A 156 5.26 5.61 -11.51
C ILE A 156 6.73 5.24 -11.70
N SER A 157 7.60 5.81 -10.89
CA SER A 157 9.03 5.57 -10.94
C SER A 157 9.68 5.71 -9.57
N TRP A 158 10.81 5.05 -9.35
CA TRP A 158 11.61 5.30 -8.17
C TRP A 158 12.37 6.62 -8.32
N GLN A 159 12.18 7.55 -7.37
CA GLN A 159 12.96 8.78 -7.28
C GLN A 159 14.34 8.48 -6.68
N ASP A 160 14.35 7.61 -5.67
CA ASP A 160 15.55 7.09 -5.02
C ASP A 160 15.28 5.68 -4.49
N GLU A 161 16.18 5.12 -3.69
CA GLU A 161 16.09 3.76 -3.18
C GLU A 161 14.93 3.53 -2.20
N ASN A 162 14.36 4.59 -1.61
CA ASN A 162 13.30 4.51 -0.61
C ASN A 162 12.11 5.43 -0.89
N THR A 163 12.11 6.12 -2.02
CA THR A 163 11.03 7.05 -2.40
C THR A 163 10.46 6.66 -3.76
N LEU A 164 9.19 6.27 -3.79
CA LEU A 164 8.44 6.03 -5.02
C LEU A 164 7.70 7.31 -5.41
N LYS A 165 7.87 7.75 -6.66
CA LYS A 165 7.21 8.91 -7.23
C LYS A 165 6.05 8.48 -8.11
N ILE A 166 4.87 9.05 -7.86
CA ILE A 166 3.68 8.91 -8.69
C ILE A 166 3.35 10.28 -9.27
N GLU A 167 3.37 10.37 -10.58
CA GLU A 167 2.98 11.55 -11.34
C GLU A 167 1.66 11.27 -12.05
N ALA A 168 0.74 12.20 -11.99
CA ALA A 168 -0.56 12.17 -12.67
C ALA A 168 -0.58 13.29 -13.72
N ASP A 169 -0.96 12.97 -14.95
CA ASP A 169 -1.02 13.95 -16.04
C ASP A 169 -2.23 14.87 -15.93
N TYR A 170 -3.38 14.34 -15.50
CA TYR A 170 -4.58 15.15 -15.31
C TYR A 170 -4.44 16.05 -14.08
N GLY A 171 -4.27 17.34 -14.30
CA GLY A 171 -3.97 18.32 -13.26
C GLY A 171 -2.48 18.46 -12.93
N THR A 172 -1.59 17.71 -13.60
CA THR A 172 -0.13 17.75 -13.43
C THR A 172 0.29 17.68 -11.96
N GLN A 173 -0.05 16.59 -11.28
CA GLN A 173 0.22 16.39 -9.86
C GLN A 173 1.34 15.38 -9.64
N THR A 174 2.09 15.55 -8.55
CA THR A 174 3.14 14.62 -8.13
C THR A 174 2.96 14.25 -6.67
N ARG A 175 3.04 12.95 -6.37
CA ARG A 175 3.02 12.40 -5.01
C ARG A 175 4.31 11.62 -4.77
N LEU A 176 4.85 11.74 -3.57
CA LEU A 176 6.01 10.99 -3.12
C LEU A 176 5.62 10.04 -2.00
N PHE A 177 5.91 8.77 -2.17
CA PHE A 177 5.70 7.74 -1.16
C PHE A 177 7.03 7.44 -0.48
N HIS A 178 7.19 7.91 0.75
CA HIS A 178 8.39 7.72 1.56
C HIS A 178 8.31 6.39 2.29
N PHE A 179 9.10 5.42 1.86
CA PHE A 179 9.09 4.10 2.47
C PHE A 179 9.83 4.12 3.81
N VAL A 180 9.16 3.58 4.81
CA VAL A 180 9.77 3.27 6.10
C VAL A 180 10.13 1.79 6.16
N PRO A 181 11.23 1.42 6.83
CA PRO A 181 11.56 0.04 7.07
C PRO A 181 10.38 -0.68 7.72
N PRO A 182 10.09 -1.94 7.34
CA PRO A 182 9.08 -2.72 8.04
C PRO A 182 9.43 -2.74 9.52
N PRO A 183 8.44 -2.60 10.42
CA PRO A 183 8.69 -2.65 11.85
C PRO A 183 9.39 -3.95 12.18
N GLN A 184 10.61 -3.86 12.73
CA GLN A 184 11.33 -5.02 13.21
C GLN A 184 10.53 -5.61 14.37
N GLY A 185 10.06 -6.84 14.21
CA GLY A 185 9.30 -7.53 15.23
C GLY A 185 7.81 -7.24 15.28
N GLY A 186 7.19 -6.87 14.16
CA GLY A 186 5.74 -6.84 14.04
C GLY A 186 5.16 -8.21 14.40
N GLN A 187 4.80 -8.42 15.65
CA GLN A 187 4.11 -9.60 16.10
C GLN A 187 2.68 -9.49 15.61
N ILE A 188 2.31 -10.39 14.70
CA ILE A 188 0.89 -10.68 14.51
C ILE A 188 0.42 -11.25 15.85
N ASN A 189 -0.41 -10.51 16.55
CA ASN A 189 -1.08 -11.05 17.71
C ASN A 189 -2.08 -12.08 17.22
N PHE A 190 -1.67 -13.34 17.21
CA PHE A 190 -2.50 -14.48 16.77
C PHE A 190 -3.76 -14.69 17.63
N GLN A 191 -3.84 -14.06 18.80
CA GLN A 191 -5.01 -14.17 19.69
C GLN A 191 -6.13 -13.20 19.30
N SER A 192 -5.82 -12.04 18.72
CA SER A 192 -6.84 -11.05 18.35
C SER A 192 -7.06 -10.94 16.84
N GLY A 193 -6.18 -11.51 16.01
CA GLY A 193 -6.21 -11.31 14.55
C GLY A 193 -5.97 -9.85 14.12
N ALA A 194 -5.72 -8.97 15.07
CA ALA A 194 -5.54 -7.55 14.82
C ALA A 194 -4.09 -7.26 14.43
N TYR A 195 -3.91 -6.70 13.25
CA TYR A 195 -2.68 -5.99 12.90
C TYR A 195 -2.64 -4.71 13.74
N VAL A 196 -1.64 -4.59 14.60
CA VAL A 196 -1.35 -3.32 15.27
C VAL A 196 -0.50 -2.49 14.31
N PRO A 197 -1.01 -1.40 13.74
CA PRO A 197 -0.22 -0.50 12.91
C PRO A 197 0.97 0.02 13.70
N PRO A 198 2.09 0.36 13.05
CA PRO A 198 3.12 1.19 13.70
C PRO A 198 2.45 2.42 14.27
N GLU A 199 2.86 2.85 15.46
CA GLU A 199 2.27 4.02 16.13
C GLU A 199 2.19 5.19 15.15
N ALA A 200 1.04 5.87 15.14
CA ALA A 200 0.77 7.02 14.28
C ALA A 200 1.85 8.10 14.37
N SER A 201 2.52 8.23 15.51
CA SER A 201 3.65 9.14 15.74
C SER A 201 4.88 8.90 14.82
N LYS A 202 5.00 7.72 14.20
CA LYS A 202 6.07 7.45 13.22
C LYS A 202 5.69 7.82 11.78
N MET A 203 4.49 8.34 11.59
CA MET A 203 3.96 8.74 10.29
C MET A 203 3.92 10.25 10.11
N ASP A 204 4.35 10.99 11.10
CA ASP A 204 4.47 12.44 11.00
C ASP A 204 5.59 12.82 10.02
N PRO A 205 5.37 13.84 9.20
CA PRO A 205 6.41 14.33 8.31
C PRO A 205 7.59 14.88 9.14
N PRO A 206 8.78 14.96 8.53
CA PRO A 206 9.89 15.69 9.10
C PRO A 206 9.48 17.15 9.43
N ALA A 207 10.10 17.73 10.45
CA ALA A 207 9.85 19.12 10.82
C ALA A 207 10.04 20.05 9.61
N GLY A 208 9.10 20.97 9.41
CA GLY A 208 9.12 21.94 8.32
C GLY A 208 8.43 21.50 7.02
N VAL A 209 7.81 20.34 7.01
CA VAL A 209 6.95 19.95 5.86
C VAL A 209 5.59 20.65 5.98
N GLU A 210 5.32 21.52 5.01
CA GLU A 210 4.06 22.25 4.95
C GLU A 210 2.92 21.39 4.40
N PRO A 211 1.68 21.58 4.88
CA PRO A 211 0.52 20.92 4.32
C PRO A 211 0.35 21.22 2.83
N SER A 212 -0.02 20.21 2.07
CA SER A 212 -0.25 20.35 0.62
C SER A 212 -1.49 19.56 0.17
N GLY A 213 -1.96 19.75 -1.07
CA GLY A 213 -3.05 18.94 -1.63
C GLY A 213 -2.70 17.46 -1.71
N GLN A 214 -1.40 17.13 -1.87
CA GLN A 214 -0.92 15.75 -1.91
C GLN A 214 -0.54 15.21 -0.53
N GLY A 215 -0.45 16.07 0.51
CA GLY A 215 -0.05 15.72 1.85
C GLY A 215 1.37 15.16 1.93
N TYR A 216 1.64 14.46 3.02
CA TYR A 216 2.85 13.67 3.24
C TYR A 216 2.48 12.19 3.33
N SER A 217 3.08 11.38 2.47
CA SER A 217 2.72 9.96 2.34
C SER A 217 3.85 9.06 2.83
N VAL A 218 3.56 8.28 3.86
CA VAL A 218 4.44 7.23 4.38
C VAL A 218 3.99 5.87 3.84
N ALA A 219 4.91 5.14 3.23
CA ALA A 219 4.64 3.87 2.59
C ALA A 219 5.32 2.70 3.30
N MET A 220 4.72 1.54 3.24
CA MET A 220 5.30 0.29 3.72
C MET A 220 4.90 -0.89 2.86
N TRP A 221 5.82 -1.81 2.65
CA TRP A 221 5.53 -3.08 2.01
C TRP A 221 4.75 -3.99 2.95
N THR A 222 3.70 -4.60 2.44
CA THR A 222 3.00 -5.70 3.09
C THR A 222 3.21 -6.95 2.25
N THR A 223 3.87 -7.95 2.80
CA THR A 223 4.10 -9.23 2.12
C THR A 223 3.02 -10.22 2.52
N MET A 224 2.49 -10.93 1.54
CA MET A 224 1.53 -12.01 1.77
C MET A 224 2.18 -13.34 1.36
N GLY A 225 2.14 -14.30 2.27
CA GLY A 225 2.60 -15.66 2.01
C GLY A 225 4.12 -15.83 2.11
N GLY A 226 4.55 -16.97 2.57
CA GLY A 226 5.93 -17.36 2.78
C GLY A 226 6.10 -18.88 2.80
N GLY A 227 5.11 -19.65 2.32
CA GLY A 227 5.20 -21.09 2.18
C GLY A 227 6.03 -21.49 0.97
N ARG A 228 6.63 -22.68 1.00
CA ARG A 228 7.55 -23.19 -0.03
C ARG A 228 7.01 -23.23 -1.46
N ASN A 229 5.68 -23.07 -1.67
CA ASN A 229 5.02 -23.26 -2.96
C ASN A 229 4.09 -22.10 -3.36
N TYR A 230 4.17 -20.94 -2.71
CA TYR A 230 3.37 -19.77 -3.08
C TYR A 230 4.26 -18.66 -3.61
N GLU A 231 3.88 -18.09 -4.75
CA GLU A 231 4.50 -16.87 -5.25
C GLU A 231 4.42 -15.79 -4.17
N ARG A 232 5.53 -15.09 -3.97
CA ARG A 232 5.56 -13.96 -3.03
C ARG A 232 4.75 -12.83 -3.62
N GLY A 233 3.51 -12.71 -3.21
CA GLY A 233 2.69 -11.53 -3.47
C GLY A 233 2.88 -10.49 -2.39
N GLY A 234 2.42 -9.28 -2.67
CA GLY A 234 2.45 -8.20 -1.70
C GLY A 234 1.58 -7.03 -2.11
N SER A 235 1.60 -6.01 -1.27
CA SER A 235 0.95 -4.72 -1.51
C SER A 235 1.77 -3.59 -0.91
N VAL A 236 1.53 -2.38 -1.39
CA VAL A 236 1.96 -1.17 -0.69
C VAL A 236 0.79 -0.68 0.15
N LYS A 237 1.02 -0.47 1.44
CA LYS A 237 0.16 0.35 2.28
C LYS A 237 0.76 1.74 2.37
N VAL A 238 -0.05 2.76 2.10
CA VAL A 238 0.35 4.17 2.18
C VAL A 238 -0.58 4.88 3.14
N ILE A 239 -0.03 5.70 4.03
CA ILE A 239 -0.81 6.57 4.90
C ILE A 239 -0.39 8.00 4.60
N THR A 240 -1.36 8.84 4.27
CA THR A 240 -1.15 10.24 3.91
C THR A 240 -1.85 11.14 4.92
N THR A 241 -1.09 12.05 5.48
CA THR A 241 -1.51 13.09 6.42
C THR A 241 -1.07 14.48 5.91
N HIS A 242 -1.20 15.53 6.69
CA HIS A 242 -0.79 16.90 6.34
C HIS A 242 -1.42 17.38 5.03
N LEU A 243 -2.69 17.07 4.85
CA LEU A 243 -3.48 17.49 3.70
C LEU A 243 -3.91 18.95 3.88
N LYS A 244 -3.93 19.72 2.79
CA LYS A 244 -4.77 20.92 2.71
C LYS A 244 -6.21 20.50 2.45
N PRO A 245 -7.21 21.23 2.95
CA PRO A 245 -8.61 20.97 2.62
C PRO A 245 -8.83 20.95 1.10
N GLY A 246 -9.61 19.99 0.63
CA GLY A 246 -9.86 19.80 -0.80
C GLY A 246 -11.17 19.11 -1.06
N TYR A 247 -11.29 18.53 -2.23
CA TYR A 247 -12.50 17.85 -2.65
C TYR A 247 -12.20 16.40 -3.07
N TYR A 248 -13.07 15.46 -2.68
CA TYR A 248 -13.07 14.12 -3.21
C TYR A 248 -13.45 14.05 -4.68
N TRP A 249 -14.38 14.93 -5.09
CA TRP A 249 -14.94 14.99 -6.44
C TRP A 249 -14.96 16.44 -6.94
N LYS A 250 -14.93 16.61 -8.25
CA LYS A 250 -14.95 17.92 -8.92
C LYS A 250 -16.30 18.67 -8.82
N ASN A 251 -17.19 18.25 -7.96
CA ASN A 251 -18.45 18.93 -7.64
C ASN A 251 -18.48 19.50 -6.21
N GLY A 252 -17.30 19.66 -5.60
CA GLY A 252 -17.16 20.34 -4.31
C GLY A 252 -17.41 19.46 -3.09
N MET A 253 -17.30 18.14 -3.21
CA MET A 253 -17.40 17.20 -2.08
C MET A 253 -16.18 17.31 -1.18
N PRO A 254 -16.23 18.00 0.00
CA PRO A 254 -15.04 18.41 0.71
C PRO A 254 -14.50 17.35 1.65
N TYR A 255 -13.20 17.44 1.92
CA TYR A 255 -12.51 16.86 3.07
C TYR A 255 -11.75 17.96 3.82
N THR A 256 -11.48 17.74 5.11
CA THR A 256 -10.77 18.70 5.95
C THR A 256 -9.26 18.47 5.97
N ALA A 257 -8.52 19.37 6.59
CA ALA A 257 -7.08 19.20 6.84
C ALA A 257 -6.78 18.04 7.81
N ASN A 258 -7.76 17.61 8.62
CA ASN A 258 -7.65 16.51 9.57
C ASN A 258 -7.96 15.15 8.93
N ALA A 259 -8.23 15.12 7.62
CA ALA A 259 -8.44 13.88 6.90
C ALA A 259 -7.14 13.05 6.86
N VAL A 260 -7.29 11.74 7.07
CA VAL A 260 -6.25 10.74 6.91
C VAL A 260 -6.64 9.81 5.78
N LEU A 261 -5.75 9.66 4.81
CA LEU A 261 -5.95 8.78 3.68
C LEU A 261 -5.07 7.53 3.83
N THR A 262 -5.69 6.36 3.90
CA THR A 262 -5.01 5.07 3.83
C THR A 262 -5.26 4.44 2.46
N GLU A 263 -4.19 4.01 1.80
CA GLU A 263 -4.25 3.42 0.46
C GLU A 263 -3.55 2.06 0.44
N HIS A 264 -4.13 1.12 -0.30
CA HIS A 264 -3.56 -0.18 -0.55
C HIS A 264 -3.44 -0.42 -2.05
N PHE A 265 -2.22 -0.47 -2.56
CA PHE A 265 -1.93 -0.76 -3.96
C PHE A 265 -1.54 -2.22 -4.11
N ARG A 266 -2.19 -2.92 -5.03
CA ARG A 266 -1.86 -4.29 -5.45
C ARG A 266 -1.74 -4.36 -6.95
N THR A 267 -0.88 -5.24 -7.43
CA THR A 267 -0.85 -5.60 -8.84
C THR A 267 -1.61 -6.89 -9.07
N LEU A 268 -2.29 -6.97 -10.21
CA LEU A 268 -2.99 -8.14 -10.69
C LEU A 268 -2.59 -8.38 -12.14
N ARG A 269 -2.15 -9.59 -12.46
CA ARG A 269 -1.92 -10.01 -13.84
C ARG A 269 -3.03 -10.94 -14.27
N LEU A 270 -3.70 -10.60 -15.36
CA LEU A 270 -4.78 -11.41 -15.92
C LEU A 270 -4.24 -12.46 -16.89
N PRO A 271 -5.03 -13.51 -17.20
CA PRO A 271 -4.61 -14.57 -18.15
C PRO A 271 -4.30 -14.07 -19.56
N ASP A 272 -4.86 -12.94 -19.98
CA ASP A 272 -4.57 -12.27 -21.26
C ASP A 272 -3.22 -11.54 -21.27
N GLY A 273 -2.47 -11.59 -20.15
CA GLY A 273 -1.18 -10.93 -19.97
C GLY A 273 -1.28 -9.47 -19.56
N SER A 274 -2.48 -8.90 -19.48
CA SER A 274 -2.65 -7.51 -19.01
C SER A 274 -2.31 -7.38 -17.52
N GLU A 275 -1.68 -6.25 -17.16
CA GLU A 275 -1.33 -5.93 -15.78
C GLU A 275 -2.19 -4.77 -15.29
N TRP A 276 -2.62 -4.88 -14.04
CA TRP A 276 -3.53 -3.95 -13.41
C TRP A 276 -3.05 -3.54 -12.03
N ILE A 277 -3.28 -2.29 -11.66
CA ILE A 277 -3.26 -1.85 -10.26
C ILE A 277 -4.69 -1.84 -9.75
N ILE A 278 -4.89 -2.50 -8.61
CA ILE A 278 -6.10 -2.43 -7.81
C ILE A 278 -5.76 -1.58 -6.59
N LEU A 279 -6.41 -0.44 -6.50
CA LEU A 279 -6.24 0.52 -5.41
C LEU A 279 -7.48 0.54 -4.54
N VAL A 280 -7.30 0.34 -3.24
CA VAL A 280 -8.34 0.61 -2.23
C VAL A 280 -7.93 1.86 -1.48
N GLN A 281 -8.79 2.84 -1.44
CA GLN A 281 -8.65 4.05 -0.61
C GLN A 281 -9.62 4.00 0.55
N ILE A 282 -9.16 4.40 1.72
CA ILE A 282 -9.93 4.54 2.95
C ILE A 282 -9.63 5.94 3.47
N VAL A 283 -10.65 6.78 3.55
CA VAL A 283 -10.52 8.13 4.09
C VAL A 283 -11.26 8.22 5.41
N GLU A 284 -10.57 8.68 6.42
CA GLU A 284 -11.09 9.01 7.74
C GLU A 284 -11.02 10.53 7.91
N ASP A 285 -12.15 11.16 8.15
CA ASP A 285 -12.24 12.59 8.40
C ASP A 285 -13.15 12.84 9.61
N PRO A 286 -12.56 13.07 10.79
CA PRO A 286 -13.35 13.17 12.02
C PRO A 286 -14.29 14.37 12.06
N GLU A 287 -14.10 15.38 11.22
CA GLU A 287 -14.97 16.55 11.16
C GLU A 287 -16.16 16.34 10.22
N TYR A 288 -15.92 15.73 9.05
CA TYR A 288 -16.94 15.66 7.98
C TYR A 288 -17.56 14.29 7.80
N LEU A 289 -16.90 13.20 8.20
CA LEU A 289 -17.40 11.84 7.98
C LEU A 289 -17.95 11.20 9.26
N THR A 290 -19.04 10.45 9.12
CA THR A 290 -19.63 9.62 10.20
C THR A 290 -18.91 8.29 10.38
N GLN A 291 -18.27 7.81 9.32
CA GLN A 291 -17.51 6.56 9.26
C GLN A 291 -16.47 6.66 8.14
N PRO A 292 -15.48 5.77 8.06
CA PRO A 292 -14.52 5.77 6.96
C PRO A 292 -15.21 5.65 5.60
N PHE A 293 -14.78 6.48 4.66
CA PHE A 293 -15.18 6.40 3.26
C PHE A 293 -14.23 5.49 2.51
N ILE A 294 -14.75 4.38 1.98
CA ILE A 294 -13.96 3.34 1.31
C ILE A 294 -14.37 3.31 -0.17
N ILE A 295 -13.37 3.39 -1.06
CA ILE A 295 -13.59 3.36 -2.49
C ILE A 295 -12.44 2.64 -3.20
N ASN A 296 -12.72 2.06 -4.37
CA ASN A 296 -11.74 1.36 -5.19
C ASN A 296 -11.50 2.07 -6.52
N TYR A 297 -10.26 2.03 -6.98
CA TYR A 297 -9.87 2.50 -8.31
C TYR A 297 -9.01 1.45 -9.01
N HIS A 298 -9.09 1.42 -10.33
CA HIS A 298 -8.37 0.47 -11.15
C HIS A 298 -7.56 1.19 -12.21
N PHE A 299 -6.34 0.72 -12.44
CA PHE A 299 -5.49 1.23 -13.50
C PHE A 299 -4.97 0.05 -14.32
N LYS A 300 -4.98 0.19 -15.64
CA LYS A 300 -4.40 -0.78 -16.56
C LYS A 300 -3.03 -0.28 -17.03
N LYS A 301 -2.05 -1.18 -17.05
CA LYS A 301 -0.71 -0.87 -17.52
C LYS A 301 -0.69 -0.53 -18.99
N LEU A 302 0.00 0.52 -19.34
CA LEU A 302 0.28 0.93 -20.71
C LEU A 302 1.67 0.43 -21.13
N PRO A 303 1.88 0.16 -22.42
CA PRO A 303 3.18 -0.31 -22.91
C PRO A 303 4.27 0.78 -22.76
N ASP A 304 3.89 2.03 -22.89
CA ASP A 304 4.79 3.19 -22.83
C ASP A 304 4.05 4.49 -22.45
N GLY A 305 4.76 5.62 -22.55
CA GLY A 305 4.25 6.96 -22.25
C GLY A 305 3.56 7.69 -23.39
N SER A 306 3.23 7.04 -24.50
CA SER A 306 2.66 7.70 -25.69
C SER A 306 1.32 8.39 -25.44
N LYS A 307 0.59 7.96 -24.37
CA LYS A 307 -0.68 8.56 -23.96
C LYS A 307 -0.56 9.60 -22.85
N TRP A 308 0.66 9.93 -22.45
CA TRP A 308 0.90 10.94 -21.42
C TRP A 308 0.54 12.32 -21.95
N ASP A 309 -0.47 12.95 -21.34
CA ASP A 309 -1.04 14.24 -21.77
C ASP A 309 -1.27 15.17 -20.58
N PRO A 310 -0.25 15.92 -20.13
CA PRO A 310 -0.36 16.80 -18.97
C PRO A 310 -1.37 17.92 -19.21
N THR A 311 -2.35 18.04 -18.31
CA THR A 311 -3.34 19.11 -18.34
C THR A 311 -3.26 19.94 -17.06
N ALA A 312 -3.71 21.18 -17.14
CA ALA A 312 -3.84 22.03 -15.94
C ALA A 312 -5.03 21.60 -15.08
N CYS A 313 -5.01 21.98 -13.81
CA CYS A 313 -6.19 21.89 -12.96
C CYS A 313 -7.31 22.80 -13.46
N SER A 314 -8.54 22.37 -13.24
CA SER A 314 -9.73 23.23 -13.36
C SER A 314 -10.71 22.91 -12.23
N ALA A 315 -11.42 23.91 -11.73
CA ALA A 315 -12.40 23.70 -10.68
C ALA A 315 -13.65 22.92 -11.17
N ARG A 316 -13.82 22.84 -12.50
CA ARG A 316 -14.85 22.08 -13.21
C ARG A 316 -14.30 21.21 -14.30
#